data_12a8bbf87b4328bfe4e23fbe3a0f123f
#
_entry.id   12a8bbf87b4328bfe4e23fbe3a0f123f
#
_cell.length_a   1.000
_cell.length_b   1.000
_cell.length_c   1.000
_cell.angle_alpha   90.00
_cell.angle_beta   90.00
_cell.angle_gamma   90.00
#
_symmetry.space_group_name_H-M   'P 1'
#
loop_
_entity.id
_entity.type
_entity.pdbx_description
1 polymer ?
#
loop_
_entity_poly.entity_id
_entity_poly.type
_entity_poly.pdbx_seq_one_letter_code
_entity_poly.pdbx_strand_id
1 'polypeptide(L)'
;LGKRIAAGGGIEDGLRVLELLARHPSTARFISFKLAQRFIADEPPASLVDRAADVFTKTDGDIREVVRTILTSPEFYSPRYYRNKIKSPLELAASAIRATGAATDAAAPLVQAVARMGEPLYQCQPPTGYSEDSSHWLSSATLLERMNFAVALIGNRINGTRVDISRLATPETKDQKRLIDNLIAALIHSDVSRETRENLSKV
;
A
#
# COMPACT_ATOMS: atom_id res chain seq x y z
N LEU A 1 -15.83 -25.95 13.22
CA LEU A 1 -15.72 -26.85 12.05
C LEU A 1 -16.42 -28.21 12.28
N GLY A 2 -16.43 -28.79 13.49
CA GLY A 2 -17.14 -30.03 13.83
C GLY A 2 -16.71 -31.28 13.04
N LYS A 3 -15.66 -31.21 12.23
CA LYS A 3 -15.15 -32.35 11.45
C LYS A 3 -14.02 -33.05 12.20
N ARG A 4 -14.10 -34.39 12.25
CA ARG A 4 -13.07 -35.24 12.84
C ARG A 4 -12.23 -35.87 11.74
N ILE A 5 -10.92 -35.81 11.88
CA ILE A 5 -9.97 -36.52 11.02
C ILE A 5 -9.46 -37.73 11.80
N ALA A 6 -9.64 -38.92 11.21
CA ALA A 6 -9.15 -40.14 11.83
C ALA A 6 -7.61 -40.14 11.83
N ALA A 7 -6.98 -40.67 12.87
CA ALA A 7 -5.54 -40.79 12.94
C ALA A 7 -5.03 -41.87 11.98
N GLY A 8 -3.81 -41.72 11.47
CA GLY A 8 -3.08 -42.75 10.71
C GLY A 8 -2.92 -42.47 9.22
N GLY A 9 -3.46 -41.37 8.68
CA GLY A 9 -3.29 -41.01 7.30
C GLY A 9 -1.99 -40.27 6.97
N GLY A 10 -1.15 -39.97 7.96
CA GLY A 10 0.12 -39.31 7.75
C GLY A 10 -0.03 -37.92 7.09
N ILE A 11 0.68 -37.68 6.00
CA ILE A 11 0.64 -36.40 5.27
C ILE A 11 -0.76 -36.09 4.70
N GLU A 12 -1.52 -37.12 4.35
CA GLU A 12 -2.88 -36.98 3.81
C GLU A 12 -3.83 -36.33 4.83
N ASP A 13 -3.65 -36.57 6.11
CA ASP A 13 -4.42 -35.92 7.16
C ASP A 13 -4.16 -34.41 7.17
N GLY A 14 -2.90 -34.00 6.98
CA GLY A 14 -2.52 -32.59 6.85
C GLY A 14 -3.14 -31.94 5.61
N LEU A 15 -3.05 -32.57 4.45
CA LEU A 15 -3.64 -32.09 3.20
C LEU A 15 -5.16 -31.92 3.32
N ARG A 16 -5.83 -32.88 3.98
CA ARG A 16 -7.27 -32.81 4.25
C ARG A 16 -7.66 -31.63 5.15
N VAL A 17 -6.82 -31.29 6.17
CA VAL A 17 -7.03 -30.09 6.98
C VAL A 17 -6.92 -28.84 6.14
N LEU A 18 -5.87 -28.73 5.31
CA LEU A 18 -5.67 -27.58 4.43
C LEU A 18 -6.85 -27.38 3.46
N GLU A 19 -7.32 -28.47 2.86
CA GLU A 19 -8.49 -28.42 1.96
C GLU A 19 -9.75 -27.95 2.67
N LEU A 20 -10.01 -28.47 3.89
CA LEU A 20 -11.14 -28.06 4.71
C LEU A 20 -11.07 -26.58 5.09
N LEU A 21 -9.90 -26.07 5.39
CA LEU A 21 -9.69 -24.66 5.72
C LEU A 21 -9.81 -23.78 4.47
N ALA A 22 -9.23 -24.18 3.35
CA ALA A 22 -9.27 -23.44 2.11
C ALA A 22 -10.72 -23.22 1.59
N ARG A 23 -11.56 -24.23 1.72
CA ARG A 23 -12.97 -24.18 1.28
C ARG A 23 -13.96 -23.71 2.36
N HIS A 24 -13.46 -23.28 3.51
CA HIS A 24 -14.35 -22.83 4.59
C HIS A 24 -14.96 -21.46 4.25
N PRO A 25 -16.27 -21.22 4.49
CA PRO A 25 -16.91 -19.93 4.21
C PRO A 25 -16.25 -18.75 4.93
N SER A 26 -15.73 -18.96 6.14
CA SER A 26 -14.99 -17.93 6.86
C SER A 26 -13.68 -17.57 6.16
N THR A 27 -13.02 -18.51 5.49
CA THR A 27 -11.82 -18.25 4.69
C THR A 27 -12.16 -17.40 3.47
N ALA A 28 -13.23 -17.76 2.75
CA ALA A 28 -13.74 -16.97 1.63
C ALA A 28 -14.00 -15.52 2.03
N ARG A 29 -14.72 -15.31 3.14
CA ARG A 29 -15.00 -13.96 3.66
C ARG A 29 -13.75 -13.24 4.13
N PHE A 30 -12.85 -13.92 4.85
CA PHE A 30 -11.62 -13.33 5.36
C PHE A 30 -10.69 -12.88 4.23
N ILE A 31 -10.43 -13.73 3.24
CA ILE A 31 -9.58 -13.39 2.08
C ILE A 31 -10.19 -12.26 1.28
N SER A 32 -11.50 -12.32 1.02
CA SER A 32 -12.23 -11.25 0.31
C SER A 32 -12.19 -9.92 1.07
N PHE A 33 -12.32 -9.95 2.40
CA PHE A 33 -12.16 -8.76 3.24
C PHE A 33 -10.75 -8.19 3.12
N LYS A 34 -9.71 -9.02 3.25
CA LYS A 34 -8.31 -8.56 3.16
C LYS A 34 -8.00 -7.95 1.79
N LEU A 35 -8.49 -8.55 0.71
CA LEU A 35 -8.33 -7.99 -0.63
C LEU A 35 -9.12 -6.69 -0.81
N ALA A 36 -10.36 -6.61 -0.34
CA ALA A 36 -11.13 -5.38 -0.38
C ALA A 36 -10.51 -4.29 0.51
N GLN A 37 -9.98 -4.64 1.69
CA GLN A 37 -9.22 -3.74 2.55
C GLN A 37 -7.99 -3.17 1.81
N ARG A 38 -7.28 -4.02 1.06
CA ARG A 38 -6.11 -3.59 0.28
C ARG A 38 -6.45 -2.60 -0.82
N PHE A 39 -7.53 -2.83 -1.55
CA PHE A 39 -7.84 -2.08 -2.78
C PHE A 39 -8.85 -0.95 -2.60
N ILE A 40 -9.68 -0.95 -1.57
CA ILE A 40 -10.78 0.01 -1.40
C ILE A 40 -10.55 0.95 -0.22
N ALA A 41 -10.54 0.42 1.01
CA ALA A 41 -10.46 1.21 2.25
C ALA A 41 -10.12 0.30 3.42
N ASP A 42 -9.68 0.87 4.54
CA ASP A 42 -9.43 0.13 5.78
C ASP A 42 -10.69 -0.59 6.28
N GLU A 43 -11.85 0.02 6.09
CA GLU A 43 -13.17 -0.57 6.33
C GLU A 43 -13.96 -0.69 5.02
N PRO A 44 -13.76 -1.77 4.25
CA PRO A 44 -14.46 -1.95 2.99
C PRO A 44 -15.95 -2.25 3.22
N PRO A 45 -16.84 -1.87 2.29
CA PRO A 45 -18.26 -2.15 2.41
C PRO A 45 -18.55 -3.65 2.54
N ALA A 46 -19.35 -4.03 3.54
CA ALA A 46 -19.70 -5.43 3.78
C ALA A 46 -20.35 -6.09 2.54
N SER A 47 -21.18 -5.35 1.79
CA SER A 47 -21.81 -5.82 0.56
C SER A 47 -20.79 -6.21 -0.52
N LEU A 48 -19.70 -5.47 -0.66
CA LEU A 48 -18.62 -5.83 -1.59
C LEU A 48 -17.88 -7.07 -1.11
N VAL A 49 -17.56 -7.14 0.19
CA VAL A 49 -16.89 -8.31 0.79
C VAL A 49 -17.72 -9.57 0.59
N ASP A 50 -19.05 -9.49 0.79
CA ASP A 50 -19.94 -10.63 0.63
C ASP A 50 -20.00 -11.08 -0.84
N ARG A 51 -20.13 -10.16 -1.81
CA ARG A 51 -20.08 -10.50 -3.25
C ARG A 51 -18.75 -11.16 -3.64
N ALA A 52 -17.65 -10.64 -3.13
CA ALA A 52 -16.31 -11.20 -3.40
C ALA A 52 -16.14 -12.60 -2.76
N ALA A 53 -16.69 -12.82 -1.55
CA ALA A 53 -16.70 -14.12 -0.88
C ALA A 53 -17.56 -15.16 -1.62
N ASP A 54 -18.68 -14.72 -2.19
CA ASP A 54 -19.53 -15.57 -3.02
C ASP A 54 -18.76 -16.03 -4.28
N VAL A 55 -18.03 -15.12 -4.93
CA VAL A 55 -17.19 -15.45 -6.08
C VAL A 55 -16.07 -16.41 -5.67
N PHE A 56 -15.37 -16.15 -4.56
CA PHE A 56 -14.36 -17.06 -4.02
C PHE A 56 -14.92 -18.49 -3.88
N THR A 57 -16.08 -18.60 -3.26
CA THR A 57 -16.73 -19.91 -3.03
C THR A 57 -17.15 -20.60 -4.34
N LYS A 58 -17.73 -19.84 -5.29
CA LYS A 58 -18.19 -20.38 -6.58
C LYS A 58 -17.07 -20.80 -7.51
N THR A 59 -15.90 -20.21 -7.36
CA THR A 59 -14.72 -20.46 -8.22
C THR A 59 -13.66 -21.33 -7.55
N ASP A 60 -14.00 -21.98 -6.41
CA ASP A 60 -13.09 -22.81 -5.63
C ASP A 60 -11.79 -22.06 -5.24
N GLY A 61 -11.92 -20.77 -4.88
CA GLY A 61 -10.81 -19.94 -4.40
C GLY A 61 -10.01 -19.24 -5.50
N ASP A 62 -10.53 -19.05 -6.70
CA ASP A 62 -9.83 -18.29 -7.75
C ASP A 62 -9.69 -16.81 -7.36
N ILE A 63 -8.50 -16.45 -6.87
CA ILE A 63 -8.15 -15.08 -6.44
C ILE A 63 -8.26 -14.07 -7.58
N ARG A 64 -8.02 -14.46 -8.82
CA ARG A 64 -8.15 -13.58 -9.99
C ARG A 64 -9.58 -13.08 -10.13
N GLU A 65 -10.56 -13.99 -10.02
CA GLU A 65 -11.97 -13.63 -10.14
C GLU A 65 -12.45 -12.80 -8.93
N VAL A 66 -11.92 -13.06 -7.74
CA VAL A 66 -12.18 -12.23 -6.55
C VAL A 66 -11.64 -10.81 -6.75
N VAL A 67 -10.38 -10.66 -7.18
CA VAL A 67 -9.76 -9.36 -7.45
C VAL A 67 -10.49 -8.65 -8.59
N ARG A 68 -10.88 -9.36 -9.66
CA ARG A 68 -11.68 -8.81 -10.76
C ARG A 68 -12.98 -8.22 -10.24
N THR A 69 -13.70 -8.96 -9.39
CA THR A 69 -14.95 -8.51 -8.77
C THR A 69 -14.78 -7.23 -7.98
N ILE A 70 -13.68 -7.11 -7.24
CA ILE A 70 -13.37 -5.90 -6.46
C ILE A 70 -13.05 -4.73 -7.39
N LEU A 71 -12.12 -4.91 -8.34
CA LEU A 71 -11.63 -3.83 -9.21
C LEU A 71 -12.65 -3.34 -10.25
N THR A 72 -13.66 -4.16 -10.59
CA THR A 72 -14.75 -3.76 -11.49
C THR A 72 -16.00 -3.31 -10.74
N SER A 73 -15.97 -3.27 -9.42
CA SER A 73 -17.12 -2.86 -8.61
C SER A 73 -17.34 -1.34 -8.66
N PRO A 74 -18.60 -0.88 -8.52
CA PRO A 74 -18.91 0.54 -8.37
C PRO A 74 -18.19 1.19 -7.18
N GLU A 75 -17.94 0.43 -6.12
CA GLU A 75 -17.25 0.90 -4.94
C GLU A 75 -15.80 1.29 -5.23
N PHE A 76 -15.10 0.56 -6.09
CA PHE A 76 -13.73 0.88 -6.47
C PHE A 76 -13.61 2.24 -7.17
N TYR A 77 -14.61 2.62 -7.96
CA TYR A 77 -14.65 3.91 -8.67
C TYR A 77 -15.38 5.01 -7.90
N SER A 78 -15.85 4.72 -6.69
CA SER A 78 -16.59 5.70 -5.89
C SER A 78 -15.69 6.80 -5.37
N PRO A 79 -16.04 8.09 -5.53
CA PRO A 79 -15.32 9.21 -4.94
C PRO A 79 -15.13 9.10 -3.43
N ARG A 80 -16.02 8.38 -2.74
CA ARG A 80 -15.95 8.14 -1.30
C ARG A 80 -14.66 7.44 -0.88
N TYR A 81 -14.14 6.54 -1.72
CA TYR A 81 -12.96 5.74 -1.42
C TYR A 81 -11.69 6.24 -2.13
N TYR A 82 -11.82 7.29 -2.93
CA TYR A 82 -10.70 7.89 -3.61
C TYR A 82 -9.68 8.47 -2.61
N ARG A 83 -8.43 8.05 -2.72
CA ARG A 83 -7.33 8.43 -1.81
C ARG A 83 -7.59 8.17 -0.32
N ASN A 84 -8.39 7.18 0.00
CA ASN A 84 -8.72 6.85 1.39
C ASN A 84 -7.62 6.01 2.08
N LYS A 85 -6.72 5.42 1.32
CA LYS A 85 -5.61 4.60 1.86
C LYS A 85 -4.35 5.43 2.05
N ILE A 86 -3.71 5.25 3.21
CA ILE A 86 -2.40 5.84 3.49
C ILE A 86 -1.34 4.79 3.20
N LYS A 87 -0.33 5.19 2.44
CA LYS A 87 0.78 4.31 2.08
C LYS A 87 1.52 3.84 3.33
N SER A 88 1.85 2.56 3.39
CA SER A 88 2.83 2.05 4.35
C SER A 88 4.19 2.72 4.14
N PRO A 89 5.13 2.65 5.09
CA PRO A 89 6.48 3.20 4.91
C PRO A 89 7.19 2.66 3.67
N LEU A 90 7.09 1.36 3.39
CA LEU A 90 7.68 0.76 2.19
C LEU A 90 7.02 1.29 0.91
N GLU A 91 5.70 1.37 0.90
CA GLU A 91 4.95 1.93 -0.24
C GLU A 91 5.29 3.40 -0.48
N LEU A 92 5.45 4.18 0.58
CA LEU A 92 5.87 5.57 0.49
C LEU A 92 7.26 5.67 -0.13
N ALA A 93 8.22 4.91 0.39
CA ALA A 93 9.60 4.92 -0.13
C ALA A 93 9.65 4.48 -1.60
N ALA A 94 9.01 3.36 -1.94
CA ALA A 94 8.97 2.86 -3.32
C ALA A 94 8.29 3.85 -4.28
N SER A 95 7.17 4.46 -3.87
CA SER A 95 6.48 5.44 -4.70
C SER A 95 7.26 6.75 -4.84
N ALA A 96 7.95 7.21 -3.80
CA ALA A 96 8.80 8.40 -3.87
C ALA A 96 10.00 8.18 -4.82
N ILE A 97 10.69 7.04 -4.73
CA ILE A 97 11.77 6.67 -5.64
C ILE A 97 11.28 6.63 -7.09
N ARG A 98 10.13 6.02 -7.35
CA ARG A 98 9.53 5.95 -8.69
C ARG A 98 9.13 7.33 -9.22
N ALA A 99 8.47 8.13 -8.39
CA ALA A 99 8.00 9.46 -8.79
C ALA A 99 9.15 10.44 -9.06
N THR A 100 10.25 10.33 -8.31
CA THR A 100 11.45 11.16 -8.52
C THR A 100 12.40 10.61 -9.59
N GLY A 101 12.15 9.39 -10.09
CA GLY A 101 13.08 8.71 -11.01
C GLY A 101 14.45 8.43 -10.38
N ALA A 102 14.50 8.30 -9.04
CA ALA A 102 15.75 8.09 -8.33
C ALA A 102 16.40 6.75 -8.72
N ALA A 103 17.71 6.79 -8.96
CA ALA A 103 18.54 5.59 -9.05
C ALA A 103 18.84 5.09 -7.63
N THR A 104 18.66 3.78 -7.38
CA THR A 104 18.94 3.19 -6.07
C THR A 104 19.45 1.76 -6.21
N ASP A 105 20.38 1.39 -5.34
CA ASP A 105 20.85 0.02 -5.13
C ASP A 105 20.08 -0.71 -4.01
N ALA A 106 19.08 -0.02 -3.42
CA ALA A 106 18.29 -0.49 -2.28
C ALA A 106 19.14 -0.91 -1.05
N ALA A 107 20.31 -0.26 -0.87
CA ALA A 107 21.24 -0.56 0.22
C ALA A 107 20.65 -0.30 1.62
N ALA A 108 21.38 -0.76 2.63
CA ALA A 108 20.98 -0.68 4.03
C ALA A 108 20.47 0.71 4.51
N PRO A 109 21.03 1.87 4.07
CA PRO A 109 20.50 3.17 4.47
C PRO A 109 19.04 3.42 4.07
N LEU A 110 18.62 2.95 2.89
CA LEU A 110 17.23 3.05 2.45
C LEU A 110 16.32 2.13 3.28
N VAL A 111 16.74 0.88 3.49
CA VAL A 111 16.01 -0.09 4.33
C VAL A 111 15.85 0.42 5.76
N GLN A 112 16.89 1.01 6.32
CA GLN A 112 16.84 1.65 7.65
C GLN A 112 15.90 2.85 7.70
N ALA A 113 15.81 3.63 6.62
CA ALA A 113 14.84 4.72 6.56
C ALA A 113 13.39 4.21 6.61
N VAL A 114 13.09 3.11 5.89
CA VAL A 114 11.77 2.44 5.97
C VAL A 114 11.51 1.94 7.39
N ALA A 115 12.50 1.33 8.04
CA ALA A 115 12.38 0.85 9.42
C ALA A 115 12.09 1.99 10.42
N ARG A 116 12.77 3.14 10.30
CA ARG A 116 12.49 4.31 11.16
C ARG A 116 11.09 4.86 10.99
N MET A 117 10.53 4.77 9.79
CA MET A 117 9.13 5.13 9.53
C MET A 117 8.12 4.13 10.12
N GLY A 118 8.58 3.01 10.72
CA GLY A 118 7.74 2.04 11.44
C GLY A 118 7.55 0.69 10.76
N GLU A 119 8.23 0.41 9.63
CA GLU A 119 8.10 -0.86 8.90
C GLU A 119 9.48 -1.53 8.68
N PRO A 120 10.12 -2.07 9.75
CA PRO A 120 11.37 -2.79 9.60
C PRO A 120 11.16 -4.08 8.79
N LEU A 121 11.70 -4.13 7.56
CA LEU A 121 11.46 -5.22 6.62
C LEU A 121 11.90 -6.57 7.18
N TYR A 122 11.08 -7.61 7.02
CA TYR A 122 11.28 -8.97 7.52
C TYR A 122 11.38 -9.11 9.04
N GLN A 123 11.01 -8.08 9.82
CA GLN A 123 11.07 -8.10 11.28
C GLN A 123 9.69 -8.07 11.95
N CYS A 124 8.63 -8.29 11.19
CA CYS A 124 7.29 -8.41 11.76
C CYS A 124 7.19 -9.69 12.58
N GLN A 125 7.01 -9.54 13.91
CA GLN A 125 6.92 -10.68 14.81
C GLN A 125 5.60 -11.48 14.69
N PRO A 126 4.43 -10.81 14.58
CA PRO A 126 3.19 -11.53 14.36
C PRO A 126 3.17 -12.26 13.01
N PRO A 127 2.71 -13.52 12.96
CA PRO A 127 2.64 -14.28 11.71
C PRO A 127 1.62 -13.71 10.70
N THR A 128 0.78 -12.78 11.13
CA THR A 128 -0.19 -12.06 10.30
C THR A 128 0.44 -10.98 9.42
N GLY A 129 1.72 -10.66 9.61
CA GLY A 129 2.38 -9.57 8.91
C GLY A 129 2.05 -8.19 9.48
N TYR A 130 2.55 -7.15 8.81
CA TYR A 130 2.23 -5.76 9.14
C TYR A 130 0.76 -5.42 8.83
N SER A 131 0.22 -4.45 9.54
CA SER A 131 -1.18 -4.04 9.39
C SER A 131 -1.43 -3.38 8.04
N GLU A 132 -2.58 -3.71 7.43
CA GLU A 132 -3.12 -2.98 6.27
C GLU A 132 -3.89 -1.71 6.69
N ASP A 133 -4.14 -1.53 7.99
CA ASP A 133 -4.86 -0.38 8.53
C ASP A 133 -3.96 0.86 8.56
N SER A 134 -4.43 1.95 7.96
CA SER A 134 -3.72 3.22 7.85
C SER A 134 -3.38 3.84 9.21
N SER A 135 -4.17 3.57 10.26
CA SER A 135 -3.93 4.10 11.60
C SER A 135 -2.60 3.64 12.21
N HIS A 136 -2.12 2.45 11.84
CA HIS A 136 -0.84 1.92 12.28
C HIS A 136 0.36 2.72 11.76
N TRP A 137 0.17 3.45 10.66
CA TRP A 137 1.24 4.17 9.97
C TRP A 137 1.24 5.67 10.28
N LEU A 138 0.27 6.13 11.12
CA LEU A 138 0.09 7.54 11.46
C LEU A 138 0.26 7.78 12.97
N SER A 139 1.43 8.26 13.34
CA SER A 139 1.72 8.87 14.63
C SER A 139 2.53 10.14 14.39
N SER A 140 2.63 11.02 15.37
CA SER A 140 3.47 12.22 15.26
C SER A 140 4.93 11.86 14.96
N ALA A 141 5.44 10.78 15.55
CA ALA A 141 6.81 10.31 15.32
C ALA A 141 6.99 9.78 13.89
N THR A 142 6.07 8.94 13.40
CA THR A 142 6.16 8.38 12.04
C THR A 142 5.94 9.43 10.97
N LEU A 143 5.12 10.45 11.20
CA LEU A 143 4.97 11.59 10.30
C LEU A 143 6.26 12.40 10.20
N LEU A 144 6.94 12.67 11.33
CA LEU A 144 8.24 13.35 11.33
C LEU A 144 9.28 12.54 10.54
N GLU A 145 9.34 11.21 10.74
CA GLU A 145 10.26 10.36 9.99
C GLU A 145 9.95 10.32 8.48
N ARG A 146 8.67 10.40 8.08
CA ARG A 146 8.27 10.54 6.67
C ARG A 146 8.76 11.85 6.06
N MET A 147 8.64 12.94 6.80
CA MET A 147 9.17 14.25 6.37
C MET A 147 10.70 14.22 6.28
N ASN A 148 11.39 13.67 7.27
CA ASN A 148 12.83 13.50 7.28
C ASN A 148 13.31 12.66 6.10
N PHE A 149 12.60 11.55 5.79
CA PHE A 149 12.86 10.72 4.61
C PHE A 149 12.74 11.52 3.31
N ALA A 150 11.68 12.29 3.13
CA ALA A 150 11.47 13.09 1.93
C ALA A 150 12.59 14.12 1.73
N VAL A 151 12.98 14.84 2.79
CA VAL A 151 14.07 15.82 2.77
C VAL A 151 15.43 15.14 2.52
N ALA A 152 15.68 13.97 3.11
CA ALA A 152 16.90 13.21 2.88
C ALA A 152 16.99 12.67 1.46
N LEU A 153 15.89 12.20 0.89
CA LEU A 153 15.82 11.69 -0.49
C LEU A 153 16.15 12.81 -1.50
N ILE A 154 15.44 13.93 -1.43
CA ILE A 154 15.66 15.05 -2.35
C ILE A 154 17.05 15.68 -2.15
N GLY A 155 17.54 15.74 -0.91
CA GLY A 155 18.88 16.22 -0.60
C GLY A 155 20.01 15.23 -0.95
N ASN A 156 19.71 14.08 -1.56
CA ASN A 156 20.68 13.02 -1.87
C ASN A 156 21.50 12.57 -0.64
N ARG A 157 20.88 12.53 0.54
CA ARG A 157 21.52 12.15 1.81
C ARG A 157 21.28 10.68 2.20
N ILE A 158 20.67 9.90 1.33
CA ILE A 158 20.51 8.45 1.49
C ILE A 158 21.57 7.77 0.63
N ASN A 159 22.61 7.23 1.25
CA ASN A 159 23.68 6.55 0.53
C ASN A 159 23.11 5.40 -0.32
N GLY A 160 23.60 5.27 -1.56
CA GLY A 160 23.10 4.29 -2.52
C GLY A 160 21.80 4.69 -3.23
N THR A 161 21.25 5.89 -2.91
CA THR A 161 20.03 6.40 -3.58
C THR A 161 20.27 7.84 -4.03
N ARG A 162 19.99 8.13 -5.32
CA ARG A 162 20.25 9.43 -5.92
C ARG A 162 19.11 9.91 -6.79
N VAL A 163 18.63 11.11 -6.50
CA VAL A 163 17.66 11.84 -7.29
C VAL A 163 18.38 12.80 -8.22
N ASP A 164 18.05 12.77 -9.50
CA ASP A 164 18.47 13.79 -10.46
C ASP A 164 17.42 14.91 -10.49
N ILE A 165 17.67 15.97 -9.72
CA ILE A 165 16.77 17.09 -9.57
C ILE A 165 16.54 17.83 -10.92
N SER A 166 17.51 17.78 -11.84
CA SER A 166 17.38 18.44 -13.15
C SER A 166 16.24 17.84 -14.01
N ARG A 167 15.89 16.58 -13.75
CA ARG A 167 14.75 15.91 -14.39
C ARG A 167 13.39 16.33 -13.83
N LEU A 168 13.36 16.79 -12.59
CA LEU A 168 12.14 17.24 -11.90
C LEU A 168 11.90 18.74 -12.12
N ALA A 169 12.99 19.50 -12.22
CA ALA A 169 12.96 20.95 -12.39
C ALA A 169 13.85 21.33 -13.57
N THR A 170 13.26 21.68 -14.71
CA THR A 170 14.03 22.18 -15.84
C THR A 170 14.66 23.54 -15.48
N PRO A 171 15.99 23.72 -15.69
CA PRO A 171 16.71 24.97 -15.34
C PRO A 171 16.13 26.24 -15.97
N GLU A 172 15.32 26.10 -17.00
CA GLU A 172 14.70 27.19 -17.76
C GLU A 172 13.49 27.81 -17.07
N THR A 173 12.95 27.16 -16.05
CA THR A 173 11.75 27.64 -15.35
C THR A 173 12.15 28.63 -14.26
N LYS A 174 12.39 29.90 -14.65
CA LYS A 174 12.57 31.02 -13.71
C LYS A 174 11.30 31.40 -12.95
N ASP A 175 10.16 30.88 -13.34
CA ASP A 175 8.87 31.10 -12.72
C ASP A 175 8.61 30.04 -11.66
N GLN A 176 8.66 30.45 -10.40
CA GLN A 176 8.43 29.59 -9.23
C GLN A 176 7.07 28.89 -9.30
N LYS A 177 6.02 29.57 -9.79
CA LYS A 177 4.69 28.99 -9.90
C LYS A 177 4.66 27.82 -10.89
N ARG A 178 5.30 27.99 -12.04
CA ARG A 178 5.45 26.92 -13.05
C ARG A 178 6.26 25.74 -12.50
N LEU A 179 7.31 26.03 -11.74
CA LEU A 179 8.09 24.97 -11.11
C LEU A 179 7.25 24.15 -10.15
N ILE A 180 6.47 24.80 -9.27
CA ILE A 180 5.56 24.14 -8.33
C ILE A 180 4.51 23.32 -9.09
N ASP A 181 3.90 23.86 -10.13
CA ASP A 181 2.91 23.15 -10.92
C ASP A 181 3.49 21.91 -11.61
N ASN A 182 4.70 21.99 -12.14
CA ASN A 182 5.42 20.85 -12.73
C ASN A 182 5.71 19.77 -11.69
N LEU A 183 6.20 20.16 -10.49
CA LEU A 183 6.46 19.22 -9.41
C LEU A 183 5.18 18.54 -8.90
N ILE A 184 4.09 19.30 -8.75
CA ILE A 184 2.77 18.76 -8.40
C ILE A 184 2.30 17.74 -9.44
N ALA A 185 2.45 18.06 -10.73
CA ALA A 185 2.07 17.15 -11.81
C ALA A 185 2.92 15.87 -11.79
N ALA A 186 4.24 16.00 -11.64
CA ALA A 186 5.17 14.87 -11.66
C ALA A 186 5.05 13.96 -10.44
N LEU A 187 4.87 14.52 -9.24
CA LEU A 187 4.91 13.76 -7.99
C LEU A 187 3.55 13.25 -7.53
N ILE A 188 2.47 13.99 -7.79
CA ILE A 188 1.13 13.72 -7.28
C ILE A 188 0.01 13.86 -8.32
N HIS A 189 0.38 13.83 -9.61
CA HIS A 189 -0.56 13.81 -10.73
C HIS A 189 -1.57 14.99 -10.75
N SER A 190 -1.14 16.18 -10.34
CA SER A 190 -1.91 17.42 -10.31
C SER A 190 -3.12 17.46 -9.36
N ASP A 191 -3.34 16.39 -8.60
CA ASP A 191 -4.49 16.28 -7.70
C ASP A 191 -4.15 16.80 -6.29
N VAL A 192 -4.20 18.12 -6.15
CA VAL A 192 -4.01 18.83 -4.88
C VAL A 192 -5.13 19.82 -4.65
N SER A 193 -5.48 20.04 -3.39
CA SER A 193 -6.44 21.09 -3.03
C SER A 193 -5.91 22.48 -3.38
N ARG A 194 -6.82 23.41 -3.61
CA ARG A 194 -6.46 24.82 -3.84
C ARG A 194 -5.63 25.37 -2.68
N GLU A 195 -6.01 25.06 -1.46
CA GLU A 195 -5.29 25.48 -0.24
C GLU A 195 -3.87 24.94 -0.21
N THR A 196 -3.65 23.65 -0.54
CA THR A 196 -2.31 23.05 -0.62
C THR A 196 -1.46 23.77 -1.65
N ARG A 197 -2.02 24.07 -2.85
CA ARG A 197 -1.31 24.80 -3.90
C ARG A 197 -0.94 26.20 -3.47
N GLU A 198 -1.86 26.94 -2.83
CA GLU A 198 -1.62 28.28 -2.31
C GLU A 198 -0.53 28.29 -1.23
N ASN A 199 -0.52 27.28 -0.33
CA ASN A 199 0.50 27.18 0.71
C ASN A 199 1.88 26.87 0.14
N LEU A 200 1.98 25.97 -0.86
CA LEU A 200 3.24 25.70 -1.56
C LEU A 200 3.78 26.92 -2.32
N SER A 201 2.90 27.82 -2.75
CA SER A 201 3.29 29.03 -3.48
C SER A 201 3.78 30.18 -2.59
N LYS A 202 3.67 30.04 -1.24
CA LYS A 202 4.12 31.05 -0.28
C LYS A 202 5.55 30.79 0.23
N VAL A 203 6.13 29.65 -0.11
CA VAL A 203 7.50 29.24 0.24
C VAL A 203 8.48 29.76 -0.81
#